data_999769cefafabe1c77f3d20a8cf7139f
#
_entry.id   999769cefafabe1c77f3d20a8cf7139f
#
_cell.length_a   1.000
_cell.length_b   1.000
_cell.length_c   1.000
_cell.angle_alpha   90.00
_cell.angle_beta   90.00
_cell.angle_gamma   90.00
#
_symmetry.space_group_name_H-M   'P 1'
#
loop_
_entity.id
_entity.type
_entity.pdbx_description
1 polymer ?
#
loop_
_entity_poly.entity_id
_entity_poly.type
_entity_poly.pdbx_seq_one_letter_code
_entity_poly.pdbx_strand_id
1 'polypeptide(L)'
;LQFLQWGSSHDLKKHLHFHQMSTDGVFVEREGAATFHEARPPTIEEVRGVEQRIARRVLNLFVRRGHLEQEQMDGWMKREHSGFSLDAAVAAQAQDRPGLDMLWTQL
;
A
#
# COMPACT_ATOMS: atom_id res chain seq x y z
N LEU A 1 3.67 -0.69 -14.21
CA LEU A 1 3.02 -1.27 -13.05
C LEU A 1 3.66 -0.76 -11.76
N GLN A 2 2.84 -0.47 -10.81
CA GLN A 2 3.26 -0.04 -9.49
C GLN A 2 3.25 -1.25 -8.53
N PHE A 3 4.35 -1.46 -7.84
CA PHE A 3 4.46 -2.49 -6.82
C PHE A 3 4.26 -1.85 -5.46
N LEU A 4 3.31 -2.37 -4.70
CA LEU A 4 2.98 -1.91 -3.36
C LEU A 4 3.31 -3.00 -2.36
N GLN A 5 4.01 -2.64 -1.30
CA GLN A 5 4.29 -3.51 -0.18
C GLN A 5 3.78 -2.85 1.09
N TRP A 6 2.94 -3.56 1.82
CA TRP A 6 2.40 -3.12 3.09
C TRP A 6 2.65 -4.18 4.14
N GLY A 7 3.04 -3.76 5.32
CA GLY A 7 3.29 -4.68 6.40
C GLY A 7 3.08 -4.06 7.77
N SER A 8 3.04 -4.90 8.78
CA SER A 8 2.97 -4.50 10.18
C SER A 8 4.23 -4.96 10.92
N SER A 9 4.62 -4.19 11.94
CA SER A 9 5.77 -4.51 12.75
C SER A 9 5.47 -5.61 13.78
N HIS A 10 6.54 -6.10 14.42
CA HIS A 10 6.49 -7.11 15.46
C HIS A 10 5.67 -6.71 16.70
N ASP A 11 5.35 -5.43 16.88
CA ASP A 11 4.51 -4.98 18.00
C ASP A 11 3.11 -5.61 17.98
N LEU A 12 2.65 -6.04 16.79
CA LEU A 12 1.40 -6.78 16.64
C LEU A 12 1.56 -8.29 16.81
N LYS A 13 2.76 -8.76 17.17
CA LYS A 13 3.11 -10.18 17.33
C LYS A 13 2.89 -11.02 16.07
N LYS A 14 2.47 -10.44 14.98
CA LYS A 14 2.31 -11.08 13.67
C LYS A 14 2.83 -10.16 12.59
N HIS A 15 3.68 -10.70 11.74
CA HIS A 15 4.15 -10.00 10.56
C HIS A 15 3.23 -10.33 9.40
N LEU A 16 2.35 -9.39 9.06
CA LEU A 16 1.51 -9.50 7.89
C LEU A 16 2.10 -8.65 6.78
N HIS A 17 2.25 -9.25 5.61
CA HIS A 17 2.74 -8.57 4.43
C HIS A 17 1.77 -8.76 3.29
N PHE A 18 1.53 -7.69 2.56
CA PHE A 18 0.77 -7.72 1.32
C PHE A 18 1.63 -7.14 0.22
N HIS A 19 1.74 -7.87 -0.88
CA HIS A 19 2.37 -7.38 -2.10
C HIS A 19 1.30 -7.26 -3.15
N GLN A 20 1.28 -6.13 -3.84
CA GLN A 20 0.28 -5.85 -4.85
C GLN A 20 0.95 -5.19 -6.05
N MET A 21 0.58 -5.62 -7.23
CA MET A 21 0.93 -4.93 -8.47
C MET A 21 -0.34 -4.33 -9.08
N SER A 22 -0.25 -3.10 -9.52
CA SER A 22 -1.36 -2.41 -10.17
C SER A 22 -0.84 -1.53 -11.30
N THR A 23 -1.74 -1.14 -12.19
CA THR A 23 -1.40 -0.15 -13.21
C THR A 23 -1.19 1.21 -12.54
N ASP A 24 -0.20 1.94 -13.03
CA ASP A 24 0.15 3.26 -12.54
C ASP A 24 -0.43 4.37 -13.43
N GLY A 25 -1.67 4.19 -13.83
CA GLY A 25 -2.39 5.12 -14.65
C GLY A 25 -3.79 4.64 -14.96
N VAL A 26 -4.43 5.30 -15.91
CA VAL A 26 -5.80 5.01 -16.32
C VAL A 26 -5.89 4.88 -17.84
N PHE A 27 -6.81 4.04 -18.29
CA PHE A 27 -7.17 3.98 -19.70
C PHE A 27 -8.36 4.90 -19.96
N VAL A 28 -8.23 5.73 -20.98
CA VAL A 28 -9.32 6.61 -21.44
C VAL A 28 -9.73 6.18 -22.83
N GLU A 29 -11.02 5.94 -23.03
CA GLU A 29 -11.58 5.62 -24.34
C GLU A 29 -11.96 6.90 -25.06
N ARG A 30 -11.45 7.08 -26.28
CA ARG A 30 -11.83 8.14 -27.18
C ARG A 30 -11.95 7.57 -28.58
N GLU A 31 -13.08 7.83 -29.23
CA GLU A 31 -13.34 7.41 -30.62
C GLU A 31 -13.12 5.90 -30.84
N GLY A 32 -13.48 5.07 -29.87
CA GLY A 32 -13.33 3.64 -29.93
C GLY A 32 -11.94 3.09 -29.66
N ALA A 33 -10.98 3.96 -29.33
CA ALA A 33 -9.61 3.57 -28.98
C ALA A 33 -9.32 3.85 -27.51
N ALA A 34 -8.71 2.91 -26.82
CA ALA A 34 -8.25 3.09 -25.44
C ALA A 34 -6.82 3.63 -25.43
N THR A 35 -6.62 4.72 -24.72
CA THR A 35 -5.31 5.34 -24.53
C THR A 35 -4.94 5.30 -23.06
N PHE A 36 -3.73 4.84 -22.77
CA PHE A 36 -3.21 4.79 -21.39
C PHE A 36 -2.62 6.16 -21.02
N HIS A 37 -3.08 6.69 -19.89
CA HIS A 37 -2.55 7.91 -19.29
C HIS A 37 -1.82 7.54 -18.01
N GLU A 38 -0.51 7.68 -18.03
CA GLU A 38 0.33 7.39 -16.88
C GLU A 38 0.13 8.42 -15.78
N ALA A 39 -0.04 7.95 -14.56
CA ALA A 39 -0.07 8.80 -13.39
C ALA A 39 1.36 9.15 -12.96
N ARG A 40 1.56 10.32 -12.38
CA ARG A 40 2.84 10.66 -11.78
C ARG A 40 3.15 9.72 -10.60
N PRO A 41 4.43 9.48 -10.30
CA PRO A 41 4.79 8.72 -9.10
C PRO A 41 4.22 9.37 -7.84
N PRO A 42 3.82 8.58 -6.84
CA PRO A 42 3.32 9.13 -5.59
C PRO A 42 4.43 9.86 -4.82
N THR A 43 4.07 10.95 -4.16
CA THR A 43 4.99 11.64 -3.26
C THR A 43 5.11 10.89 -1.94
N ILE A 44 6.16 11.20 -1.17
CA ILE A 44 6.36 10.62 0.17
C ILE A 44 5.17 10.95 1.08
N GLU A 45 4.65 12.17 1.01
CA GLU A 45 3.50 12.61 1.81
C GLU A 45 2.24 11.83 1.44
N GLU A 46 2.03 11.56 0.17
CA GLU A 46 0.89 10.78 -0.29
C GLU A 46 0.98 9.33 0.19
N VAL A 47 2.16 8.73 0.10
CA VAL A 47 2.39 7.36 0.60
C VAL A 47 2.14 7.28 2.10
N ARG A 48 2.67 8.23 2.87
CA ARG A 48 2.46 8.30 4.32
C ARG A 48 0.99 8.50 4.66
N GLY A 49 0.28 9.33 3.91
CA GLY A 49 -1.15 9.53 4.11
C GLY A 49 -1.96 8.25 3.90
N VAL A 50 -1.64 7.48 2.90
CA VAL A 50 -2.26 6.18 2.66
C VAL A 50 -1.90 5.18 3.75
N GLU A 51 -0.63 5.12 4.15
CA GLU A 51 -0.14 4.28 5.24
C GLU A 51 -0.92 4.53 6.52
N GLN A 52 -1.10 5.80 6.91
CA GLN A 52 -1.87 6.15 8.10
C GLN A 52 -3.33 5.77 7.99
N ARG A 53 -3.93 5.92 6.81
CA ARG A 53 -5.33 5.51 6.61
C ARG A 53 -5.49 3.99 6.71
N ILE A 54 -4.56 3.23 6.19
CA ILE A 54 -4.56 1.77 6.32
C ILE A 54 -4.44 1.38 7.80
N ALA A 55 -3.47 1.96 8.50
CA ALA A 55 -3.27 1.70 9.92
C ALA A 55 -4.54 1.98 10.72
N ARG A 56 -5.17 3.13 10.49
CA ARG A 56 -6.39 3.52 11.18
C ARG A 56 -7.54 2.55 10.91
N ARG A 57 -7.72 2.14 9.66
CA ARG A 57 -8.77 1.19 9.30
C ARG A 57 -8.56 -0.18 9.94
N VAL A 58 -7.33 -0.68 9.93
CA VAL A 58 -7.01 -1.96 10.54
C VAL A 58 -7.22 -1.91 12.05
N LEU A 59 -6.71 -0.89 12.71
CA LEU A 59 -6.86 -0.73 14.16
C LEU A 59 -8.33 -0.53 14.55
N ASN A 60 -9.09 0.23 13.80
CA ASN A 60 -10.53 0.38 14.02
C ASN A 60 -11.26 -0.98 13.91
N LEU A 61 -10.88 -1.80 12.95
CA LEU A 61 -11.45 -3.13 12.82
C LEU A 61 -11.15 -3.98 14.06
N PHE A 62 -9.92 -3.92 14.56
CA PHE A 62 -9.54 -4.65 15.77
C PHE A 62 -10.31 -4.17 17.00
N VAL A 63 -10.51 -2.87 17.13
CA VAL A 63 -11.32 -2.29 18.22
C VAL A 63 -12.77 -2.78 18.12
N ARG A 64 -13.37 -2.74 16.93
CA ARG A 64 -14.74 -3.19 16.74
C ARG A 64 -14.93 -4.68 17.02
N ARG A 65 -13.91 -5.48 16.80
CA ARG A 65 -13.95 -6.93 17.03
C ARG A 65 -13.48 -7.32 18.42
N GLY A 66 -13.18 -6.37 19.30
CA GLY A 66 -12.79 -6.64 20.67
C GLY A 66 -11.36 -7.10 20.86
N HIS A 67 -10.51 -7.00 19.83
CA HIS A 67 -9.10 -7.40 19.91
C HIS A 67 -8.19 -6.30 20.43
N LEU A 68 -8.67 -5.07 20.47
CA LEU A 68 -7.90 -3.91 20.87
C LEU A 68 -8.82 -2.90 21.54
N GLU A 69 -8.35 -2.27 22.62
CA GLU A 69 -9.10 -1.20 23.27
C GLU A 69 -8.84 0.14 22.56
N GLN A 70 -9.83 1.04 22.64
CA GLN A 70 -9.74 2.36 21.99
C GLN A 70 -8.52 3.14 22.48
N GLU A 71 -8.20 3.08 23.77
CA GLU A 71 -7.03 3.76 24.33
C GLU A 71 -5.72 3.23 23.74
N GLN A 72 -5.63 1.92 23.51
CA GLN A 72 -4.46 1.32 22.88
C GLN A 72 -4.32 1.78 21.43
N MET A 73 -5.43 1.84 20.70
CA MET A 73 -5.44 2.37 19.34
C MET A 73 -4.96 3.82 19.30
N ASP A 74 -5.50 4.66 20.21
CA ASP A 74 -5.13 6.06 20.26
C ASP A 74 -3.65 6.24 20.58
N GLY A 75 -3.10 5.42 21.45
CA GLY A 75 -1.68 5.39 21.75
C GLY A 75 -0.82 5.02 20.56
N TRP A 76 -1.26 4.05 19.77
CA TRP A 76 -0.55 3.63 18.58
C TRP A 76 -0.55 4.68 17.48
N MET A 77 -1.68 5.34 17.27
CA MET A 77 -1.78 6.39 16.26
C MET A 77 -0.94 7.63 16.59
N LYS A 78 -0.58 7.82 17.86
CA LYS A 78 0.29 8.91 18.28
C LYS A 78 1.77 8.62 18.12
N ARG A 79 2.16 7.36 17.90
CA ARG A 79 3.55 6.99 17.70
C ARG A 79 4.05 7.53 16.37
N GLU A 80 5.30 7.95 16.34
CA GLU A 80 5.97 8.36 15.10
C GLU A 80 6.02 7.21 14.09
N HIS A 81 6.17 5.99 14.60
CA HIS A 81 6.05 4.78 13.80
C HIS A 81 4.95 3.92 14.39
N SER A 82 3.83 3.82 13.67
CA SER A 82 2.67 3.02 14.11
C SER A 82 2.89 1.51 14.00
N GLY A 83 4.02 1.07 13.47
CA GLY A 83 4.27 -0.34 13.16
C GLY A 83 3.75 -0.79 11.80
N PHE A 84 3.10 0.09 11.07
CA PHE A 84 2.65 -0.15 9.70
C PHE A 84 3.57 0.55 8.72
N SER A 85 3.82 -0.08 7.59
CA SER A 85 4.65 0.50 6.54
C SER A 85 4.05 0.23 5.17
N LEU A 86 4.21 1.20 4.28
CA LEU A 86 3.80 1.09 2.89
C LEU A 86 4.99 1.52 2.02
N ASP A 87 5.37 0.65 1.10
CA ASP A 87 6.39 0.95 0.12
C ASP A 87 5.74 0.97 -1.27
N ALA A 88 5.91 2.07 -1.96
CA ALA A 88 5.39 2.29 -3.30
C ALA A 88 6.50 2.78 -4.25
N ALA A 89 7.76 2.56 -3.89
CA ALA A 89 8.90 3.07 -4.67
C ALA A 89 9.26 2.20 -5.87
N VAL A 90 8.76 0.97 -5.92
CA VAL A 90 9.11 0.02 -6.98
C VAL A 90 8.07 0.06 -8.10
N ALA A 91 8.54 0.24 -9.32
CA ALA A 91 7.69 0.23 -10.51
C ALA A 91 8.43 -0.48 -11.65
N ALA A 92 7.67 -1.04 -12.58
CA ALA A 92 8.22 -1.66 -13.78
C ALA A 92 7.43 -1.25 -15.01
N GLN A 93 8.13 -1.03 -16.12
CA GLN A 93 7.50 -0.73 -17.41
C GLN A 93 6.91 -2.01 -18.00
N ALA A 94 5.86 -1.86 -18.81
CA ALA A 94 5.22 -3.00 -19.45
C ALA A 94 6.18 -3.81 -20.34
N GLN A 95 7.18 -3.15 -20.90
CA GLN A 95 8.18 -3.78 -21.77
C GLN A 95 9.32 -4.45 -20.99
N ASP A 96 9.42 -4.18 -19.69
CA ASP A 96 10.46 -4.75 -18.84
C ASP A 96 10.02 -6.10 -18.29
N ARG A 97 10.09 -7.12 -19.15
CA ARG A 97 9.69 -8.49 -18.79
C ARG A 97 10.51 -9.04 -17.62
N PRO A 98 11.86 -8.92 -17.60
CA PRO A 98 12.62 -9.40 -16.44
C PRO A 98 12.24 -8.73 -15.13
N GLY A 99 12.00 -7.40 -15.15
CA GLY A 99 11.56 -6.67 -13.97
C GLY A 99 10.19 -7.10 -13.49
N LEU A 100 9.23 -7.30 -14.41
CA LEU A 100 7.90 -7.79 -14.08
C LEU A 100 7.94 -9.21 -13.50
N ASP A 101 8.73 -10.10 -14.09
CA ASP A 101 8.87 -11.46 -13.59
C ASP A 101 9.48 -11.48 -12.18
N MET A 102 10.46 -10.62 -11.92
CA MET A 102 11.07 -10.50 -10.60
C MET A 102 10.06 -10.03 -9.55
N LEU A 103 9.25 -9.03 -9.88
CA LEU A 103 8.20 -8.55 -8.98
C LEU A 103 7.10 -9.60 -8.77
N TRP A 104 6.71 -10.28 -9.86
CA TRP A 104 5.69 -11.30 -9.81
C TRP A 104 6.05 -12.45 -8.88
N THR A 105 7.32 -12.83 -8.83
CA THR A 105 7.77 -13.91 -7.94
C THR A 105 7.71 -13.56 -6.47
N GLN A 106 7.56 -12.27 -6.13
CA GLN A 106 7.40 -11.82 -4.74
C GLN A 106 5.94 -11.86 -4.27
N LEU A 107 5.00 -12.04 -5.19
CA LEU A 107 3.60 -12.17 -4.84
C LEU A 107 3.29 -13.60 -4.42
#